data_533086f6fd8cf9461164a3ee9d0ffd9a
#
_entry.id   533086f6fd8cf9461164a3ee9d0ffd9a
#
_cell.length_a   1.000
_cell.length_b   1.000
_cell.length_c   1.000
_cell.angle_alpha   90.00
_cell.angle_beta   90.00
_cell.angle_gamma   90.00
#
_symmetry.space_group_name_H-M   'P 1'
#
loop_
_entity.id
_entity.type
_entity.pdbx_description
1 polymer ?
#
loop_
_entity_poly.entity_id
_entity_poly.type
_entity_poly.pdbx_seq_one_letter_code
_entity_poly.pdbx_strand_id
1 'polypeptide(L)'
;MTTTGVPRAEFGVCGGSGTLSFAFPAGLEDDRVEVLAEDLFFDTPFGRSPSFTHFRVTGIHGTRDALAVKMHGWRRGVKRADASLQTFWVFHEAGVRKVLADGGVGSLNHLLDPRDVLVPTDFVDLTMKQDIYVRGDHLLIMRQPMCPDLHGHLFSSASERFARVFRRGSYLVTDGPRFETPAEVDYMKRLGADVIGQSLSPEVFLARDIGACFAGIYMVVNYGEGVVKEWEHKELKAIFFEEAADVARCVVDAIADADLDAGCGCMDMRKPSLLNLPQE
;
A
#
# COMPACT_ATOMS: atom_id res chain seq x y z
N MET A 1 -21.61 -12.18 -4.72
CA MET A 1 -21.61 -11.15 -3.67
C MET A 1 -21.58 -11.84 -2.32
N THR A 2 -20.98 -11.21 -1.34
CA THR A 2 -21.00 -11.67 0.05
C THR A 2 -22.34 -11.33 0.71
N THR A 3 -22.59 -11.80 1.95
CA THR A 3 -23.78 -11.42 2.72
C THR A 3 -23.84 -9.91 3.02
N THR A 4 -22.70 -9.21 2.97
CA THR A 4 -22.54 -7.77 3.17
C THR A 4 -22.73 -6.95 1.89
N GLY A 5 -22.97 -7.59 0.73
CA GLY A 5 -23.07 -6.92 -0.57
C GLY A 5 -21.72 -6.52 -1.20
N VAL A 6 -20.60 -6.77 -0.52
CA VAL A 6 -19.24 -6.53 -1.05
C VAL A 6 -18.96 -7.55 -2.15
N PRO A 7 -18.48 -7.16 -3.35
CA PRO A 7 -18.13 -8.12 -4.39
C PRO A 7 -16.90 -8.95 -3.97
N ARG A 8 -16.79 -10.17 -4.49
CA ARG A 8 -15.60 -10.99 -4.31
C ARG A 8 -14.44 -10.40 -5.08
N ALA A 9 -13.26 -10.40 -4.45
CA ALA A 9 -12.02 -9.99 -5.07
C ALA A 9 -10.84 -10.68 -4.40
N GLU A 10 -9.86 -11.12 -5.17
CA GLU A 10 -8.62 -11.71 -4.64
C GLU A 10 -7.56 -10.66 -4.30
N PHE A 11 -7.63 -9.49 -4.95
CA PHE A 11 -6.69 -8.39 -4.75
C PHE A 11 -7.33 -7.15 -4.16
N GLY A 12 -6.59 -6.48 -3.28
CA GLY A 12 -6.87 -5.14 -2.81
C GLY A 12 -5.78 -4.18 -3.30
N VAL A 13 -6.16 -2.96 -3.68
CA VAL A 13 -5.22 -1.90 -4.06
C VAL A 13 -5.48 -0.66 -3.21
N CYS A 14 -4.49 -0.29 -2.41
CA CYS A 14 -4.47 0.98 -1.68
C CYS A 14 -3.72 2.02 -2.52
N GLY A 15 -4.41 2.64 -3.48
CA GLY A 15 -3.85 3.70 -4.30
C GLY A 15 -3.52 4.93 -3.47
N GLY A 16 -2.28 5.40 -3.56
CA GLY A 16 -1.76 6.55 -2.84
C GLY A 16 -1.56 7.77 -3.74
N SER A 17 -0.60 8.60 -3.36
CA SER A 17 -0.24 9.78 -4.15
C SER A 17 0.48 9.44 -5.45
N GLY A 18 1.08 8.24 -5.57
CA GLY A 18 1.71 7.76 -6.80
C GLY A 18 0.73 7.63 -7.96
N THR A 19 -0.51 7.23 -7.69
CA THR A 19 -1.58 7.09 -8.70
C THR A 19 -2.68 8.13 -8.59
N LEU A 20 -2.58 9.12 -7.70
CA LEU A 20 -3.65 10.07 -7.41
C LEU A 20 -4.14 10.86 -8.63
N SER A 21 -3.20 11.32 -9.47
CA SER A 21 -3.49 12.12 -10.66
C SER A 21 -4.01 11.29 -11.83
N PHE A 22 -4.07 9.97 -11.68
CA PHE A 22 -4.41 9.01 -12.72
C PHE A 22 -5.79 8.39 -12.49
N ALA A 23 -6.53 8.15 -13.55
CA ALA A 23 -7.81 7.45 -13.48
C ALA A 23 -7.59 5.93 -13.37
N PHE A 24 -7.07 5.48 -12.23
CA PHE A 24 -6.76 4.07 -12.00
C PHE A 24 -8.02 3.23 -11.81
N PRO A 25 -8.15 2.06 -12.44
CA PRO A 25 -7.26 1.48 -13.45
C PRO A 25 -7.63 1.86 -14.90
N ALA A 26 -8.80 2.47 -15.12
CA ALA A 26 -9.39 2.70 -16.45
C ALA A 26 -8.49 3.51 -17.40
N GLY A 27 -7.72 4.45 -16.89
CA GLY A 27 -6.84 5.30 -17.68
C GLY A 27 -5.61 4.60 -18.28
N LEU A 28 -5.37 3.32 -17.94
CA LEU A 28 -4.26 2.55 -18.51
C LEU A 28 -4.47 2.17 -19.98
N GLU A 29 -5.74 2.12 -20.44
CA GLU A 29 -6.09 1.64 -21.78
C GLU A 29 -5.43 0.28 -22.10
N ASP A 30 -5.44 -0.63 -21.11
CA ASP A 30 -4.82 -1.96 -21.14
C ASP A 30 -5.90 -3.02 -21.35
N ASP A 31 -5.82 -3.78 -22.44
CA ASP A 31 -6.78 -4.84 -22.80
C ASP A 31 -6.89 -5.94 -21.73
N ARG A 32 -5.94 -6.04 -20.83
CA ARG A 32 -5.99 -6.96 -19.68
C ARG A 32 -6.93 -6.48 -18.58
N VAL A 33 -7.34 -5.21 -18.59
CA VAL A 33 -8.06 -4.55 -17.50
C VAL A 33 -9.51 -4.26 -17.91
N GLU A 34 -10.47 -4.74 -17.12
CA GLU A 34 -11.89 -4.47 -17.26
C GLU A 34 -12.43 -3.82 -15.98
N VAL A 35 -12.97 -2.61 -16.08
CA VAL A 35 -13.68 -1.96 -14.96
C VAL A 35 -15.09 -2.53 -14.86
N LEU A 36 -15.42 -3.15 -13.73
CA LEU A 36 -16.70 -3.80 -13.49
C LEU A 36 -17.70 -2.87 -12.81
N ALA A 37 -17.23 -2.05 -11.86
CA ALA A 37 -18.07 -1.06 -11.17
C ALA A 37 -17.19 0.00 -10.52
N GLU A 38 -17.72 1.22 -10.47
CA GLU A 38 -17.11 2.36 -9.80
C GLU A 38 -18.04 2.90 -8.71
N ASP A 39 -17.51 3.78 -7.87
CA ASP A 39 -18.26 4.46 -6.80
C ASP A 39 -19.01 3.52 -5.85
N LEU A 40 -18.40 2.38 -5.53
CA LEU A 40 -18.94 1.43 -4.58
C LEU A 40 -18.65 1.89 -3.15
N PHE A 41 -19.69 1.95 -2.33
CA PHE A 41 -19.62 2.30 -0.91
C PHE A 41 -20.25 1.21 -0.07
N PHE A 42 -19.67 0.94 1.08
CA PHE A 42 -20.16 -0.10 2.00
C PHE A 42 -20.30 0.45 3.41
N ASP A 43 -21.31 0.03 4.12
CA ASP A 43 -21.45 0.27 5.56
C ASP A 43 -20.59 -0.75 6.30
N THR A 44 -19.62 -0.26 7.08
CA THR A 44 -18.72 -1.08 7.86
C THR A 44 -18.93 -0.86 9.36
N PRO A 45 -18.47 -1.75 10.24
CA PRO A 45 -18.50 -1.51 11.69
C PRO A 45 -17.73 -0.24 12.12
N PHE A 46 -16.86 0.27 11.25
CA PHE A 46 -16.03 1.46 11.48
C PHE A 46 -16.60 2.71 10.79
N GLY A 47 -17.84 2.66 10.32
CA GLY A 47 -18.50 3.71 9.55
C GLY A 47 -18.49 3.45 8.04
N ARG A 48 -19.05 4.40 7.27
CA ARG A 48 -19.13 4.26 5.80
C ARG A 48 -17.76 4.26 5.15
N SER A 49 -17.51 3.31 4.27
CA SER A 49 -16.24 3.16 3.55
C SER A 49 -15.93 4.34 2.62
N PRO A 50 -14.66 4.50 2.18
CA PRO A 50 -14.37 5.29 0.98
C PRO A 50 -15.02 4.66 -0.25
N SER A 51 -14.98 5.39 -1.40
CA SER A 51 -15.36 4.84 -2.69
C SER A 51 -14.36 3.79 -3.15
N PHE A 52 -14.88 2.67 -3.67
CA PHE A 52 -14.07 1.61 -4.29
C PHE A 52 -14.38 1.50 -5.78
N THR A 53 -13.37 1.15 -6.55
CA THR A 53 -13.50 0.66 -7.93
C THR A 53 -13.29 -0.85 -7.93
N HIS A 54 -14.25 -1.60 -8.50
CA HIS A 54 -14.14 -3.03 -8.75
C HIS A 54 -13.70 -3.24 -10.18
N PHE A 55 -12.62 -3.95 -10.38
CA PHE A 55 -12.07 -4.20 -11.71
C PHE A 55 -11.47 -5.60 -11.79
N ARG A 56 -11.20 -6.03 -13.00
CA ARG A 56 -10.70 -7.35 -13.34
C ARG A 56 -9.42 -7.22 -14.11
N VAL A 57 -8.45 -8.09 -13.82
CA VAL A 57 -7.19 -8.19 -14.56
C VAL A 57 -7.03 -9.61 -15.08
N THR A 58 -6.73 -9.73 -16.38
CA THR A 58 -6.39 -11.03 -17.00
C THR A 58 -4.87 -11.13 -17.07
N GLY A 59 -4.30 -12.17 -16.48
CA GLY A 59 -2.87 -12.41 -16.40
C GLY A 59 -2.49 -13.85 -16.67
N ILE A 60 -1.24 -14.20 -16.41
CA ILE A 60 -0.68 -15.54 -16.69
C ILE A 60 -1.35 -16.66 -15.88
N HIS A 61 -1.91 -16.34 -14.72
CA HIS A 61 -2.65 -17.26 -13.86
C HIS A 61 -4.18 -17.18 -14.04
N GLY A 62 -4.65 -16.63 -15.16
CA GLY A 62 -6.07 -16.42 -15.46
C GLY A 62 -6.58 -15.06 -14.97
N THR A 63 -7.88 -14.98 -14.79
CA THR A 63 -8.58 -13.75 -14.45
C THR A 63 -8.64 -13.54 -12.93
N ARG A 64 -8.41 -12.32 -12.46
CA ARG A 64 -8.41 -11.92 -11.05
C ARG A 64 -9.27 -10.67 -10.86
N ASP A 65 -10.13 -10.69 -9.86
CA ASP A 65 -10.91 -9.53 -9.48
C ASP A 65 -10.17 -8.74 -8.38
N ALA A 66 -10.24 -7.42 -8.48
CA ALA A 66 -9.57 -6.51 -7.57
C ALA A 66 -10.50 -5.37 -7.12
N LEU A 67 -10.32 -4.91 -5.88
CA LEU A 67 -10.94 -3.71 -5.33
C LEU A 67 -9.87 -2.65 -5.08
N ALA A 68 -10.03 -1.48 -5.67
CA ALA A 68 -9.13 -0.35 -5.45
C ALA A 68 -9.79 0.77 -4.66
N VAL A 69 -9.02 1.40 -3.78
CA VAL A 69 -9.37 2.63 -3.08
C VAL A 69 -8.34 3.70 -3.41
N LYS A 70 -8.78 4.95 -3.60
CA LYS A 70 -7.87 6.10 -3.82
C LYS A 70 -7.39 6.70 -2.49
N MET A 71 -6.18 7.25 -2.49
CA MET A 71 -5.59 7.97 -1.36
C MET A 71 -5.72 7.23 -0.03
N HIS A 72 -5.45 5.91 -0.06
CA HIS A 72 -5.54 5.06 1.14
C HIS A 72 -6.91 5.15 1.86
N GLY A 73 -7.96 5.56 1.15
CA GLY A 73 -9.28 5.85 1.74
C GLY A 73 -9.36 7.14 2.54
N TRP A 74 -8.27 7.94 2.59
CA TRP A 74 -8.22 9.18 3.36
C TRP A 74 -9.14 10.25 2.78
N ARG A 75 -9.92 10.86 3.62
CA ARG A 75 -10.88 11.89 3.25
C ARG A 75 -11.19 12.84 4.40
N ARG A 76 -11.68 14.01 4.07
CA ARG A 76 -12.01 15.03 5.06
C ARG A 76 -13.05 14.51 6.07
N GLY A 77 -12.83 14.76 7.35
CA GLY A 77 -13.76 14.40 8.42
C GLY A 77 -13.66 12.96 8.92
N VAL A 78 -12.75 12.15 8.35
CA VAL A 78 -12.47 10.78 8.79
C VAL A 78 -11.02 10.68 9.25
N LYS A 79 -10.79 10.10 10.42
CA LYS A 79 -9.42 9.82 10.89
C LYS A 79 -8.76 8.79 9.97
N ARG A 80 -7.45 8.92 9.77
CA ARG A 80 -6.71 7.98 8.90
C ARG A 80 -6.78 6.53 9.39
N ALA A 81 -6.74 6.33 10.70
CA ALA A 81 -6.93 5.01 11.29
C ALA A 81 -8.30 4.40 10.94
N ASP A 82 -9.38 5.19 11.08
CA ASP A 82 -10.74 4.74 10.74
C ASP A 82 -10.86 4.45 9.23
N ALA A 83 -10.26 5.28 8.37
CA ALA A 83 -10.24 5.06 6.93
C ALA A 83 -9.54 3.74 6.57
N SER A 84 -8.42 3.42 7.23
CA SER A 84 -7.73 2.14 7.04
C SER A 84 -8.56 0.96 7.54
N LEU A 85 -9.20 1.06 8.71
CA LEU A 85 -10.10 0.02 9.22
C LEU A 85 -11.28 -0.23 8.29
N GLN A 86 -11.91 0.81 7.76
CA GLN A 86 -12.99 0.70 6.78
C GLN A 86 -12.53 0.00 5.50
N THR A 87 -11.36 0.38 4.98
CA THR A 87 -10.78 -0.21 3.77
C THR A 87 -10.47 -1.69 3.97
N PHE A 88 -9.79 -2.04 5.04
CA PHE A 88 -9.38 -3.42 5.29
C PHE A 88 -10.52 -4.32 5.73
N TRP A 89 -11.58 -3.77 6.33
CA TRP A 89 -12.82 -4.52 6.54
C TRP A 89 -13.48 -4.91 5.21
N VAL A 90 -13.56 -3.97 4.25
CA VAL A 90 -14.08 -4.27 2.91
C VAL A 90 -13.22 -5.32 2.21
N PHE A 91 -11.89 -5.23 2.30
CA PHE A 91 -10.99 -6.25 1.75
C PHE A 91 -11.20 -7.62 2.41
N HIS A 92 -11.40 -7.66 3.72
CA HIS A 92 -11.73 -8.90 4.43
C HIS A 92 -13.03 -9.54 3.93
N GLU A 93 -14.10 -8.75 3.84
CA GLU A 93 -15.42 -9.21 3.35
C GLU A 93 -15.36 -9.66 1.89
N ALA A 94 -14.56 -9.00 1.05
CA ALA A 94 -14.33 -9.40 -0.33
C ALA A 94 -13.58 -10.74 -0.45
N GLY A 95 -12.83 -11.14 0.57
CA GLY A 95 -11.95 -12.31 0.54
C GLY A 95 -10.60 -12.02 -0.10
N VAL A 96 -10.10 -10.79 0.02
CA VAL A 96 -8.80 -10.37 -0.50
C VAL A 96 -7.68 -11.21 0.12
N ARG A 97 -6.80 -11.72 -0.74
CA ARG A 97 -5.64 -12.54 -0.38
C ARG A 97 -4.31 -11.79 -0.57
N LYS A 98 -4.28 -10.79 -1.43
CA LYS A 98 -3.08 -10.00 -1.72
C LYS A 98 -3.44 -8.52 -1.81
N VAL A 99 -2.64 -7.67 -1.14
CA VAL A 99 -2.81 -6.22 -1.12
C VAL A 99 -1.58 -5.56 -1.71
N LEU A 100 -1.80 -4.63 -2.62
CA LEU A 100 -0.80 -3.77 -3.23
C LEU A 100 -1.05 -2.33 -2.80
N ALA A 101 0.02 -1.58 -2.55
CA ALA A 101 -0.05 -0.16 -2.24
C ALA A 101 0.92 0.65 -3.08
N ASP A 102 0.61 1.92 -3.32
CA ASP A 102 1.54 2.88 -3.90
C ASP A 102 1.60 4.17 -3.09
N GLY A 103 2.61 4.99 -3.32
CA GLY A 103 2.70 6.29 -2.69
C GLY A 103 3.92 7.09 -3.10
N GLY A 104 3.90 8.38 -2.74
CA GLY A 104 5.05 9.25 -2.80
C GLY A 104 5.72 9.34 -1.43
N VAL A 105 7.04 9.36 -1.42
CA VAL A 105 7.86 9.41 -0.21
C VAL A 105 8.94 10.47 -0.30
N GLY A 106 9.38 10.98 0.85
CA GLY A 106 10.57 11.80 0.98
C GLY A 106 11.82 10.94 1.16
N SER A 107 12.91 11.30 0.48
CA SER A 107 14.20 10.63 0.68
C SER A 107 14.85 11.06 2.00
N LEU A 108 15.30 10.09 2.79
CA LEU A 108 16.15 10.26 3.96
C LEU A 108 17.62 9.87 3.65
N ASN A 109 17.85 9.22 2.51
CA ASN A 109 19.12 8.68 2.08
C ASN A 109 19.68 9.53 0.93
N HIS A 110 20.93 10.00 1.06
CA HIS A 110 21.62 10.82 0.04
C HIS A 110 21.81 10.12 -1.32
N LEU A 111 21.59 8.81 -1.41
CA LEU A 111 21.69 8.05 -2.65
C LEU A 111 20.36 7.96 -3.41
N LEU A 112 19.26 8.37 -2.78
CA LEU A 112 17.92 8.33 -3.39
C LEU A 112 17.52 9.74 -3.86
N ASP A 113 17.31 9.87 -5.14
CA ASP A 113 16.90 11.12 -5.78
C ASP A 113 15.38 11.12 -6.10
N PRO A 114 14.75 12.28 -6.26
CA PRO A 114 13.40 12.36 -6.82
C PRO A 114 13.30 11.59 -8.15
N ARG A 115 12.21 10.84 -8.35
CA ARG A 115 11.92 9.86 -9.41
C ARG A 115 12.57 8.48 -9.23
N ASP A 116 13.38 8.28 -8.21
CA ASP A 116 13.78 6.92 -7.84
C ASP A 116 12.58 6.16 -7.28
N VAL A 117 12.55 4.87 -7.53
CA VAL A 117 11.50 3.98 -7.02
C VAL A 117 12.08 3.04 -5.97
N LEU A 118 11.41 2.94 -4.84
CA LEU A 118 11.71 1.97 -3.79
C LEU A 118 10.58 0.95 -3.67
N VAL A 119 10.95 -0.34 -3.71
CA VAL A 119 10.10 -1.44 -3.25
C VAL A 119 10.66 -1.88 -1.89
N PRO A 120 10.11 -1.38 -0.76
CA PRO A 120 10.72 -1.57 0.55
C PRO A 120 10.64 -3.01 1.02
N THR A 121 11.56 -3.38 1.89
CA THR A 121 11.59 -4.71 2.53
C THR A 121 11.26 -4.66 4.02
N ASP A 122 11.35 -3.46 4.61
CA ASP A 122 11.13 -3.26 6.05
C ASP A 122 10.55 -1.88 6.34
N PHE A 123 10.11 -1.66 7.57
CA PHE A 123 9.55 -0.37 7.98
C PHE A 123 9.82 -0.07 9.46
N VAL A 124 9.78 1.22 9.78
CA VAL A 124 9.75 1.75 11.14
C VAL A 124 8.44 2.52 11.32
N ASP A 125 7.65 2.19 12.31
CA ASP A 125 6.37 2.87 12.58
C ASP A 125 6.50 3.81 13.79
N LEU A 126 6.43 5.11 13.53
CA LEU A 126 6.39 6.15 14.56
C LEU A 126 4.99 6.76 14.72
N THR A 127 3.95 6.06 14.28
CA THR A 127 2.58 6.56 14.35
C THR A 127 1.88 6.16 15.65
N MET A 128 0.76 6.82 15.92
CA MET A 128 -0.18 6.47 16.99
C MET A 128 -1.28 5.50 16.52
N LYS A 129 -1.17 4.94 15.31
CA LYS A 129 -2.16 4.05 14.68
C LYS A 129 -1.86 2.55 14.91
N GLN A 130 -1.13 2.21 15.96
CA GLN A 130 -0.63 0.84 16.16
C GLN A 130 -1.63 -0.08 16.88
N ASP A 131 -2.56 0.48 17.63
CA ASP A 131 -3.55 -0.30 18.39
C ASP A 131 -4.90 -0.33 17.65
N ILE A 132 -4.89 -0.84 16.41
CA ILE A 132 -6.08 -1.02 15.59
C ILE A 132 -6.03 -2.37 14.87
N TYR A 133 -7.20 -3.00 14.69
CA TYR A 133 -7.35 -4.28 13.99
C TYR A 133 -8.75 -4.43 13.41
N VAL A 134 -8.88 -5.23 12.36
CA VAL A 134 -10.17 -5.64 11.80
C VAL A 134 -10.65 -6.93 12.49
N ARG A 135 -9.75 -7.90 12.68
CA ARG A 135 -10.02 -9.18 13.31
C ARG A 135 -9.50 -9.25 14.74
N GLY A 136 -8.22 -8.96 14.96
CA GLY A 136 -7.60 -8.97 16.28
C GLY A 136 -7.47 -10.37 16.92
N ASP A 137 -7.67 -11.44 16.16
CA ASP A 137 -7.66 -12.83 16.62
C ASP A 137 -6.28 -13.51 16.48
N HIS A 138 -5.28 -12.77 15.98
CA HIS A 138 -3.94 -13.27 15.74
C HIS A 138 -2.87 -12.37 16.34
N LEU A 139 -1.79 -13.00 16.80
CA LEU A 139 -0.50 -12.36 17.02
C LEU A 139 0.20 -12.20 15.67
N LEU A 140 0.53 -10.98 15.29
CA LEU A 140 1.13 -10.64 14.00
C LEU A 140 2.64 -10.56 14.13
N ILE A 141 3.37 -11.41 13.40
CA ILE A 141 4.83 -11.44 13.38
C ILE A 141 5.29 -10.65 12.15
N MET A 142 6.02 -9.55 12.36
CA MET A 142 6.47 -8.64 11.29
C MET A 142 7.94 -8.86 10.88
N ARG A 143 8.49 -10.06 11.11
CA ARG A 143 9.87 -10.41 10.71
C ARG A 143 10.10 -10.29 9.19
N GLN A 144 9.06 -10.51 8.40
CA GLN A 144 9.01 -10.34 6.95
C GLN A 144 7.73 -9.57 6.63
N PRO A 145 7.74 -8.23 6.76
CA PRO A 145 6.52 -7.43 6.61
C PRO A 145 5.97 -7.48 5.19
N MET A 146 6.85 -7.45 4.18
CA MET A 146 6.46 -7.48 2.77
C MET A 146 6.42 -8.92 2.25
N CYS A 147 5.44 -9.23 1.42
CA CYS A 147 5.35 -10.50 0.71
C CYS A 147 6.45 -10.58 -0.36
N PRO A 148 7.35 -11.59 -0.32
CA PRO A 148 8.46 -11.67 -1.27
C PRO A 148 8.00 -11.91 -2.71
N ASP A 149 6.87 -12.57 -2.91
CA ASP A 149 6.27 -12.80 -4.23
C ASP A 149 5.79 -11.47 -4.84
N LEU A 150 4.87 -10.75 -4.17
CA LEU A 150 4.40 -9.44 -4.65
C LEU A 150 5.53 -8.42 -4.80
N HIS A 151 6.46 -8.40 -3.86
CA HIS A 151 7.64 -7.55 -3.91
C HIS A 151 8.48 -7.83 -5.15
N GLY A 152 8.67 -9.11 -5.52
CA GLY A 152 9.38 -9.52 -6.72
C GLY A 152 8.72 -9.01 -7.99
N HIS A 153 7.40 -9.15 -8.11
CA HIS A 153 6.63 -8.68 -9.27
C HIS A 153 6.66 -7.15 -9.40
N LEU A 154 6.45 -6.41 -8.30
CA LEU A 154 6.57 -4.94 -8.32
C LEU A 154 7.97 -4.48 -8.73
N PHE A 155 9.01 -5.11 -8.19
CA PHE A 155 10.39 -4.77 -8.54
C PHE A 155 10.69 -5.04 -10.02
N SER A 156 10.28 -6.18 -10.55
CA SER A 156 10.50 -6.54 -11.96
C SER A 156 9.82 -5.54 -12.88
N SER A 157 8.53 -5.28 -12.67
CA SER A 157 7.75 -4.34 -13.49
C SER A 157 8.30 -2.91 -13.40
N ALA A 158 8.70 -2.45 -12.20
CA ALA A 158 9.30 -1.14 -12.03
C ALA A 158 10.65 -1.03 -12.74
N SER A 159 11.47 -2.08 -12.73
CA SER A 159 12.80 -2.08 -13.37
C SER A 159 12.75 -1.94 -14.89
N GLU A 160 11.61 -2.23 -15.51
CA GLU A 160 11.39 -2.04 -16.95
C GLU A 160 10.99 -0.60 -17.31
N ARG A 161 10.52 0.19 -16.34
CA ARG A 161 9.90 1.50 -16.56
C ARG A 161 10.69 2.67 -16.00
N PHE A 162 11.32 2.46 -14.85
CA PHE A 162 12.02 3.52 -14.14
C PHE A 162 13.53 3.37 -14.26
N ALA A 163 14.23 4.49 -14.37
CA ALA A 163 15.68 4.52 -14.55
C ALA A 163 16.44 3.95 -13.35
N ARG A 164 15.92 4.15 -12.13
CA ARG A 164 16.54 3.67 -10.89
C ARG A 164 15.48 3.08 -9.97
N VAL A 165 15.63 1.79 -9.67
CA VAL A 165 14.72 1.06 -8.79
C VAL A 165 15.51 0.34 -7.71
N PHE A 166 15.12 0.54 -6.47
CA PHE A 166 15.77 -0.05 -5.30
C PHE A 166 14.91 -1.18 -4.74
N ARG A 167 15.49 -2.36 -4.74
CA ARG A 167 14.82 -3.60 -4.29
C ARG A 167 14.75 -3.75 -2.78
N ARG A 168 15.48 -2.94 -2.02
CA ARG A 168 15.59 -3.01 -0.57
C ARG A 168 15.68 -1.63 0.01
N GLY A 169 15.07 -1.46 1.18
CA GLY A 169 15.13 -0.24 1.96
C GLY A 169 14.10 -0.26 3.06
N SER A 170 14.27 0.63 4.01
CA SER A 170 13.40 0.80 5.17
C SER A 170 12.55 2.05 5.00
N TYR A 171 11.21 1.87 5.12
CA TYR A 171 10.24 2.95 5.04
C TYR A 171 9.86 3.39 6.46
N LEU A 172 10.12 4.64 6.82
CA LEU A 172 9.66 5.20 8.09
C LEU A 172 8.30 5.86 7.92
N VAL A 173 7.37 5.53 8.83
CA VAL A 173 5.99 6.03 8.80
C VAL A 173 5.75 7.04 9.91
N THR A 174 5.15 8.18 9.55
CA THR A 174 4.66 9.21 10.47
C THR A 174 3.16 9.45 10.30
N ASP A 175 2.54 10.15 11.23
CA ASP A 175 1.09 10.42 11.16
C ASP A 175 0.70 11.54 10.18
N GLY A 176 1.59 12.49 9.90
CA GLY A 176 1.18 13.72 9.19
C GLY A 176 0.17 14.55 10.01
N PRO A 177 -0.54 15.51 9.43
CA PRO A 177 -0.61 15.92 8.00
C PRO A 177 0.47 16.93 7.57
N ARG A 178 1.54 17.04 8.27
CA ARG A 178 2.68 17.93 7.99
C ARG A 178 3.91 17.14 7.54
N PHE A 179 4.84 17.81 6.89
CA PHE A 179 6.19 17.30 6.73
C PHE A 179 6.97 17.43 8.05
N GLU A 180 7.99 16.63 8.18
CA GLU A 180 8.85 16.55 9.36
C GLU A 180 9.83 17.71 9.39
N THR A 181 10.24 18.10 10.59
CA THR A 181 11.28 19.12 10.77
C THR A 181 12.68 18.54 10.47
N PRO A 182 13.70 19.38 10.17
CA PRO A 182 15.07 18.89 9.99
C PRO A 182 15.60 18.07 11.18
N ALA A 183 15.21 18.41 12.40
CA ALA A 183 15.61 17.67 13.60
C ALA A 183 14.95 16.28 13.68
N GLU A 184 13.67 16.19 13.29
CA GLU A 184 12.97 14.90 13.18
C GLU A 184 13.61 14.04 12.07
N VAL A 185 13.92 14.63 10.92
CA VAL A 185 14.59 13.94 9.81
C VAL A 185 15.97 13.41 10.23
N ASP A 186 16.79 14.20 10.95
CA ASP A 186 18.09 13.72 11.47
C ASP A 186 17.90 12.53 12.44
N TYR A 187 16.90 12.59 13.32
CA TYR A 187 16.55 11.46 14.19
C TYR A 187 16.15 10.21 13.40
N MET A 188 15.31 10.35 12.39
CA MET A 188 14.80 9.25 11.57
C MET A 188 15.91 8.59 10.75
N LYS A 189 16.88 9.37 10.23
CA LYS A 189 18.08 8.84 9.56
C LYS A 189 18.89 7.94 10.50
N ARG A 190 19.00 8.29 11.78
CA ARG A 190 19.70 7.47 12.80
C ARG A 190 18.98 6.16 13.10
N LEU A 191 17.68 6.05 12.83
CA LEU A 191 16.93 4.80 12.90
C LEU A 191 17.19 3.87 11.70
N GLY A 192 17.99 4.29 10.72
CA GLY A 192 18.31 3.51 9.53
C GLY A 192 17.23 3.52 8.47
N ALA A 193 16.35 4.53 8.47
CA ALA A 193 15.33 4.68 7.44
C ALA A 193 15.91 5.30 6.17
N ASP A 194 15.46 4.80 5.01
CA ASP A 194 15.85 5.28 3.68
C ASP A 194 14.87 6.30 3.13
N VAL A 195 13.59 6.11 3.41
CA VAL A 195 12.50 7.00 2.97
C VAL A 195 11.50 7.24 4.09
N ILE A 196 10.77 8.34 3.97
CA ILE A 196 9.70 8.72 4.90
C ILE A 196 8.40 8.95 4.16
N GLY A 197 7.31 8.50 4.76
CA GLY A 197 5.95 8.74 4.29
C GLY A 197 4.92 8.47 5.37
N GLN A 198 3.63 8.39 4.99
CA GLN A 198 2.54 8.42 5.98
C GLN A 198 1.53 7.28 5.81
N SER A 199 1.74 6.35 4.87
CA SER A 199 0.71 5.42 4.43
C SER A 199 0.98 3.95 4.67
N LEU A 200 2.24 3.49 4.62
CA LEU A 200 2.57 2.07 4.70
C LEU A 200 2.02 1.40 5.97
N SER A 201 2.09 2.05 7.11
CA SER A 201 1.36 1.65 8.31
C SER A 201 0.09 2.51 8.45
N PRO A 202 -1.05 1.94 8.82
CA PRO A 202 -1.28 0.59 9.34
C PRO A 202 -1.56 -0.49 8.28
N GLU A 203 -1.53 -0.18 6.99
CA GLU A 203 -1.94 -1.09 5.91
C GLU A 203 -1.18 -2.41 5.93
N VAL A 204 0.14 -2.38 6.15
CA VAL A 204 1.00 -3.57 6.16
C VAL A 204 0.60 -4.59 7.24
N PHE A 205 0.25 -4.13 8.44
CA PHE A 205 -0.16 -5.07 9.48
C PHE A 205 -1.67 -5.38 9.45
N LEU A 206 -2.53 -4.47 8.97
CA LEU A 206 -3.94 -4.78 8.73
C LEU A 206 -4.12 -5.81 7.62
N ALA A 207 -3.29 -5.78 6.56
CA ALA A 207 -3.27 -6.85 5.58
C ALA A 207 -2.97 -8.21 6.23
N ARG A 208 -1.97 -8.26 7.11
CA ARG A 208 -1.64 -9.48 7.86
C ARG A 208 -2.75 -9.88 8.83
N ASP A 209 -3.41 -8.93 9.48
CA ASP A 209 -4.54 -9.19 10.38
C ASP A 209 -5.70 -9.88 9.65
N ILE A 210 -6.06 -9.43 8.45
CA ILE A 210 -7.12 -10.08 7.65
C ILE A 210 -6.68 -11.35 6.93
N GLY A 211 -5.39 -11.73 7.00
CA GLY A 211 -4.85 -12.92 6.32
C GLY A 211 -4.47 -12.68 4.87
N ALA A 212 -4.12 -11.47 4.50
CA ALA A 212 -3.62 -11.11 3.19
C ALA A 212 -2.10 -10.87 3.17
N CYS A 213 -1.47 -11.11 2.02
CA CYS A 213 -0.12 -10.64 1.70
C CYS A 213 -0.12 -9.14 1.45
N PHE A 214 1.03 -8.47 1.65
CA PHE A 214 1.18 -7.04 1.38
C PHE A 214 2.52 -6.75 0.70
N ALA A 215 2.52 -5.87 -0.29
CA ALA A 215 3.70 -5.18 -0.79
C ALA A 215 3.31 -3.80 -1.35
N GLY A 216 4.28 -2.89 -1.42
CA GLY A 216 4.05 -1.56 -1.95
C GLY A 216 5.19 -1.07 -2.82
N ILE A 217 4.88 -0.13 -3.72
CA ILE A 217 5.83 0.58 -4.58
C ILE A 217 5.78 2.06 -4.26
N TYR A 218 6.92 2.67 -4.03
CA TYR A 218 6.98 4.05 -3.57
C TYR A 218 7.95 4.88 -4.41
N MET A 219 7.44 6.00 -4.92
CA MET A 219 8.21 6.98 -5.69
C MET A 219 8.80 8.02 -4.76
N VAL A 220 10.10 8.27 -4.87
CA VAL A 220 10.72 9.41 -4.21
C VAL A 220 10.28 10.68 -4.94
N VAL A 221 9.59 11.57 -4.24
CA VAL A 221 9.02 12.80 -4.81
C VAL A 221 9.68 14.06 -4.31
N ASN A 222 10.39 13.97 -3.19
CA ASN A 222 11.17 15.06 -2.60
C ASN A 222 12.29 14.51 -1.71
N TYR A 223 13.19 15.37 -1.30
CA TYR A 223 14.08 15.08 -0.17
C TYR A 223 13.38 15.41 1.14
N GLY A 224 13.65 14.67 2.20
CA GLY A 224 13.31 15.07 3.57
C GLY A 224 14.02 16.38 3.92
N GLU A 225 13.43 17.15 4.85
CA GLU A 225 13.97 18.45 5.24
C GLU A 225 15.41 18.35 5.74
N GLY A 226 16.30 19.12 5.12
CA GLY A 226 17.73 19.16 5.46
C GLY A 226 18.58 17.98 4.92
N VAL A 227 18.04 17.14 4.02
CA VAL A 227 18.79 15.99 3.49
C VAL A 227 19.78 16.42 2.39
N VAL A 228 19.34 16.88 1.26
CA VAL A 228 20.21 17.30 0.14
C VAL A 228 20.00 18.76 -0.21
N LYS A 229 18.77 19.10 -0.53
CA LYS A 229 18.31 20.44 -0.87
C LYS A 229 16.85 20.62 -0.46
N GLU A 230 16.43 21.84 -0.37
CA GLU A 230 15.00 22.14 -0.26
C GLU A 230 14.26 21.65 -1.50
N TRP A 231 13.02 21.19 -1.32
CA TRP A 231 12.18 20.71 -2.39
C TRP A 231 11.20 21.81 -2.84
N GLU A 232 10.83 21.77 -4.10
CA GLU A 232 9.86 22.68 -4.67
C GLU A 232 8.53 22.00 -4.95
N HIS A 233 7.42 22.63 -4.53
CA HIS A 233 6.07 22.08 -4.76
C HIS A 233 5.77 21.81 -6.24
N LYS A 234 6.34 22.58 -7.14
CA LYS A 234 6.19 22.39 -8.59
C LYS A 234 6.86 21.10 -9.07
N GLU A 235 8.08 20.81 -8.58
CA GLU A 235 8.80 19.57 -8.91
C GLU A 235 8.03 18.35 -8.40
N LEU A 236 7.61 18.37 -7.13
CA LEU A 236 6.82 17.30 -6.51
C LEU A 236 5.53 17.02 -7.29
N LYS A 237 4.81 18.09 -7.67
CA LYS A 237 3.59 17.96 -8.46
C LYS A 237 3.86 17.37 -9.84
N ALA A 238 4.92 17.79 -10.52
CA ALA A 238 5.28 17.28 -11.85
C ALA A 238 5.52 15.76 -11.79
N ILE A 239 6.26 15.27 -10.80
CA ILE A 239 6.53 13.83 -10.61
C ILE A 239 5.20 13.04 -10.50
N PHE A 240 4.27 13.49 -9.65
CA PHE A 240 2.99 12.81 -9.50
C PHE A 240 2.15 12.74 -10.78
N PHE A 241 2.28 13.70 -11.68
CA PHE A 241 1.52 13.68 -12.94
C PHE A 241 2.24 12.88 -14.03
N GLU A 242 3.54 12.95 -14.09
CA GLU A 242 4.32 12.33 -15.15
C GLU A 242 4.51 10.83 -14.95
N GLU A 243 4.67 10.38 -13.71
CA GLU A 243 5.01 8.99 -13.39
C GLU A 243 3.80 8.13 -12.99
N ALA A 244 2.62 8.71 -12.81
CA ALA A 244 1.44 8.03 -12.27
C ALA A 244 0.99 6.82 -13.12
N ALA A 245 1.08 6.93 -14.45
CA ALA A 245 0.69 5.84 -15.35
C ALA A 245 1.63 4.63 -15.21
N ASP A 246 2.94 4.87 -15.06
CA ASP A 246 3.92 3.79 -14.92
C ASP A 246 3.84 3.12 -13.54
N VAL A 247 3.57 3.87 -12.48
CA VAL A 247 3.24 3.29 -11.17
C VAL A 247 1.98 2.44 -11.25
N ALA A 248 0.93 2.93 -11.93
CA ALA A 248 -0.31 2.18 -12.13
C ALA A 248 -0.09 0.87 -12.91
N ARG A 249 0.75 0.89 -13.96
CA ARG A 249 1.15 -0.31 -14.71
C ARG A 249 1.87 -1.32 -13.83
N CYS A 250 2.79 -0.88 -12.95
CA CYS A 250 3.46 -1.78 -12.02
C CYS A 250 2.48 -2.53 -11.11
N VAL A 251 1.43 -1.85 -10.64
CA VAL A 251 0.39 -2.47 -9.82
C VAL A 251 -0.42 -3.50 -10.62
N VAL A 252 -0.83 -3.16 -11.85
CA VAL A 252 -1.60 -4.09 -12.71
C VAL A 252 -0.76 -5.30 -13.12
N ASP A 253 0.51 -5.11 -13.48
CA ASP A 253 1.41 -6.22 -13.79
C ASP A 253 1.59 -7.17 -12.59
N ALA A 254 1.75 -6.62 -11.39
CA ALA A 254 1.83 -7.44 -10.18
C ALA A 254 0.55 -8.24 -9.90
N ILE A 255 -0.64 -7.71 -10.24
CA ILE A 255 -1.90 -8.47 -10.17
C ILE A 255 -1.93 -9.57 -11.23
N ALA A 256 -1.52 -9.25 -12.47
CA ALA A 256 -1.54 -10.17 -13.59
C ALA A 256 -0.62 -11.38 -13.40
N ASP A 257 0.54 -11.16 -12.76
CA ASP A 257 1.62 -12.14 -12.68
C ASP A 257 1.71 -12.86 -11.32
N ALA A 258 1.08 -12.34 -10.26
CA ALA A 258 1.18 -12.95 -8.95
C ALA A 258 0.39 -14.25 -8.84
N ASP A 259 1.05 -15.28 -8.30
CA ASP A 259 0.40 -16.54 -7.96
C ASP A 259 -0.26 -16.44 -6.58
N LEU A 260 -1.59 -16.63 -6.53
CA LEU A 260 -2.34 -16.63 -5.26
C LEU A 260 -1.88 -17.74 -4.30
N ASP A 261 -1.36 -18.82 -4.82
CA ASP A 261 -0.94 -20.01 -4.06
C ASP A 261 0.58 -20.10 -3.90
N ALA A 262 1.30 -19.02 -4.25
CA ALA A 262 2.75 -18.94 -4.02
C ALA A 262 3.09 -19.20 -2.54
N GLY A 263 4.04 -20.09 -2.31
CA GLY A 263 4.55 -20.46 -0.98
C GLY A 263 5.40 -19.33 -0.35
N CYS A 264 4.84 -18.14 -0.19
CA CYS A 264 5.53 -16.92 0.27
C CYS A 264 5.82 -16.90 1.79
N GLY A 265 5.25 -17.81 2.58
CA GLY A 265 5.42 -17.88 4.04
C GLY A 265 4.68 -16.79 4.82
N CYS A 266 3.94 -15.87 4.18
CA CYS A 266 3.26 -14.77 4.87
C CYS A 266 2.25 -15.25 5.92
N MET A 267 1.55 -16.34 5.65
CA MET A 267 0.54 -16.88 6.56
C MET A 267 1.18 -17.54 7.81
N ASP A 268 2.41 -18.01 7.74
CA ASP A 268 3.15 -18.57 8.87
C ASP A 268 3.49 -17.50 9.93
N MET A 269 3.45 -16.22 9.52
CA MET A 269 3.69 -15.06 10.38
C MET A 269 2.44 -14.60 11.16
N ARG A 270 1.35 -15.38 11.11
CA ARG A 270 0.15 -15.20 11.93
C ARG A 270 0.03 -16.36 12.90
N LYS A 271 -0.09 -16.07 14.19
CA LYS A 271 -0.31 -17.10 15.21
C LYS A 271 -1.60 -16.79 15.96
N PRO A 272 -2.42 -17.77 16.30
CA PRO A 272 -3.62 -17.52 17.11
C PRO A 272 -3.27 -16.74 18.38
N SER A 273 -4.07 -15.72 18.69
CA SER A 273 -3.89 -14.97 19.94
C SER A 273 -4.32 -15.82 21.14
N LEU A 274 -3.47 -15.88 22.14
CA LEU A 274 -3.80 -16.58 23.40
C LEU A 274 -4.90 -15.88 24.18
N LEU A 275 -5.18 -14.60 23.89
CA LEU A 275 -6.25 -13.84 24.53
C LEU A 275 -7.65 -14.31 24.13
N ASN A 276 -7.77 -14.99 23.00
CA ASN A 276 -9.03 -15.47 22.44
C ASN A 276 -9.22 -16.97 22.57
N LEU A 277 -8.32 -17.68 23.28
CA LEU A 277 -8.52 -19.08 23.58
C LEU A 277 -9.59 -19.22 24.69
N PRO A 278 -10.48 -20.23 24.61
CA PRO A 278 -11.35 -20.56 25.74
C PRO A 278 -10.48 -20.76 26.99
N GLN A 279 -10.82 -20.12 28.09
CA GLN A 279 -10.21 -20.43 29.38
C GLN A 279 -10.67 -21.84 29.75
N GLU A 280 -9.74 -22.81 29.83
CA GLU A 280 -9.98 -24.16 30.30
C GLU A 280 -10.47 -24.17 31.75
#